data_e15d8b966ebde4fd6a61b5fd481303ab
#
_entry.id   e15d8b966ebde4fd6a61b5fd481303ab
#
_cell.length_a   1.000
_cell.length_b   1.000
_cell.length_c   1.000
_cell.angle_alpha   90.00
_cell.angle_beta   90.00
_cell.angle_gamma   90.00
#
_symmetry.space_group_name_H-M   'P 1'
#
loop_
_entity.id
_entity.type
_entity.pdbx_description
1 polymer ?
#
loop_
_entity_poly.entity_id
_entity_poly.type
_entity_poly.pdbx_seq_one_letter_code
_entity_poly.pdbx_strand_id
1 'polypeptide(L)'
;FLSDSVDECLGFGVDKEAAAKSVDRTTRWEQRSKDAHTRPDQSLFGIVQGGFWPDLRKKSAKAICDIGFDGYAVGGLSVGEGHKIMCDVLDATTPHMIWDRPRYLMGVGRPLDLVEGVARGIDMFDCVIQTRHSRSGIFYTSAGRIRMTDSRFRNDMYPPDTSCDCYTCSNFTRAYLHHLFRINEVLSATLATIHNLTWFAKFMSNMRDSIIKGEFEEYRSWVHRVYPEKEVTPPSNRKKNNKQKRKRKR
;
A
#
# COMPACT_ATOMS: atom_id res chain seq x y z
N PHE A 1 21.79 4.78 -2.06
CA PHE A 1 20.86 4.20 -1.08
C PHE A 1 19.88 5.27 -0.62
N LEU A 2 18.65 4.86 -0.15
CA LEU A 2 17.64 5.74 0.41
C LEU A 2 17.53 5.46 1.92
N SER A 3 17.36 6.52 2.72
CA SER A 3 17.03 6.46 4.14
C SER A 3 15.89 7.43 4.44
N ASP A 4 15.03 7.07 5.36
CA ASP A 4 14.01 7.97 5.90
C ASP A 4 14.54 8.62 7.19
N SER A 5 14.11 9.85 7.43
CA SER A 5 14.33 10.56 8.69
C SER A 5 13.48 9.97 9.82
N VAL A 6 13.69 10.43 11.05
CA VAL A 6 12.93 9.93 12.20
C VAL A 6 11.66 10.75 12.40
N ASP A 7 10.51 10.08 12.44
CA ASP A 7 9.19 10.67 12.62
C ASP A 7 8.37 10.01 13.73
N GLU A 8 7.20 10.56 14.02
CA GLU A 8 6.20 9.93 14.88
C GLU A 8 4.91 9.67 14.09
N CYS A 9 4.72 8.41 13.69
CA CYS A 9 3.51 7.97 13.02
C CYS A 9 2.38 7.72 14.03
N LEU A 10 1.25 8.40 13.88
CA LEU A 10 0.06 8.22 14.72
C LEU A 10 -0.94 7.27 14.09
N GLY A 11 -1.59 6.44 14.92
CA GLY A 11 -2.68 5.57 14.48
C GLY A 11 -3.97 6.33 14.17
N PHE A 12 -4.88 5.65 13.44
CA PHE A 12 -6.21 6.18 13.17
C PHE A 12 -7.01 6.38 14.47
N GLY A 13 -7.69 7.54 14.60
CA GLY A 13 -8.54 7.88 15.75
C GLY A 13 -7.86 8.70 16.84
N VAL A 14 -6.62 9.13 16.65
CA VAL A 14 -5.95 10.10 17.54
C VAL A 14 -6.60 11.48 17.37
N ASP A 15 -6.75 12.25 18.46
CA ASP A 15 -7.31 13.60 18.42
C ASP A 15 -6.38 14.62 17.77
N LYS A 16 -6.93 15.80 17.42
CA LYS A 16 -6.21 16.85 16.70
C LYS A 16 -5.08 17.48 17.53
N GLU A 17 -5.25 17.59 18.84
CA GLU A 17 -4.25 18.18 19.71
C GLU A 17 -3.00 17.30 19.80
N ALA A 18 -3.20 15.98 19.98
CA ALA A 18 -2.11 15.01 19.96
C ALA A 18 -1.41 14.98 18.58
N ALA A 19 -2.17 15.06 17.48
CA ALA A 19 -1.60 15.15 16.14
C ALA A 19 -0.77 16.43 15.95
N ALA A 20 -1.20 17.57 16.45
CA ALA A 20 -0.44 18.82 16.38
C ALA A 20 0.89 18.72 17.16
N LYS A 21 0.88 18.15 18.36
CA LYS A 21 2.10 17.89 19.15
C LYS A 21 3.06 16.92 18.44
N SER A 22 2.53 15.91 17.78
CA SER A 22 3.30 14.95 16.98
C SER A 22 3.96 15.64 15.76
N VAL A 23 3.25 16.50 15.04
CA VAL A 23 3.82 17.29 13.95
C VAL A 23 5.01 18.13 14.42
N ASP A 24 4.88 18.84 15.55
CA ASP A 24 5.95 19.66 16.09
C ASP A 24 7.15 18.82 16.58
N ARG A 25 6.90 17.61 17.10
CA ARG A 25 7.94 16.64 17.48
C ARG A 25 8.66 16.10 16.27
N THR A 26 7.91 15.63 15.27
CA THR A 26 8.44 15.12 14.01
C THR A 26 9.31 16.17 13.33
N THR A 27 8.86 17.43 13.21
CA THR A 27 9.65 18.49 12.60
C THR A 27 11.00 18.69 13.30
N ARG A 28 11.05 18.64 14.64
CA ARG A 28 12.33 18.73 15.38
C ARG A 28 13.22 17.50 15.15
N TRP A 29 12.66 16.32 15.04
CA TRP A 29 13.42 15.10 14.79
C TRP A 29 13.95 15.05 13.35
N GLU A 30 13.16 15.50 12.40
CA GLU A 30 13.53 15.67 11.00
C GLU A 30 14.74 16.60 10.85
N GLN A 31 14.72 17.79 11.50
CA GLN A 31 15.86 18.70 11.51
C GLN A 31 17.11 18.03 12.07
N ARG A 32 17.00 17.34 13.20
CA ARG A 32 18.12 16.60 13.80
C ARG A 32 18.65 15.48 12.91
N SER A 33 17.75 14.78 12.20
CA SER A 33 18.12 13.74 11.23
C SER A 33 18.89 14.35 10.05
N LYS A 34 18.43 15.50 9.56
CA LYS A 34 19.12 16.26 8.49
C LYS A 34 20.51 16.71 8.93
N ASP A 35 20.62 17.29 10.12
CA ASP A 35 21.90 17.78 10.66
C ASP A 35 22.92 16.65 10.89
N ALA A 36 22.43 15.45 11.25
CA ALA A 36 23.27 14.28 11.48
C ALA A 36 23.64 13.51 10.21
N HIS A 37 22.92 13.75 9.10
CA HIS A 37 23.16 13.05 7.84
C HIS A 37 24.37 13.61 7.10
N THR A 38 25.44 12.81 7.01
CA THR A 38 26.73 13.21 6.40
C THR A 38 27.11 12.42 5.17
N ARG A 39 26.30 11.45 4.74
CA ARG A 39 26.61 10.57 3.62
C ARG A 39 26.11 11.12 2.29
N PRO A 40 26.99 11.55 1.36
CA PRO A 40 26.59 12.08 0.05
C PRO A 40 26.08 11.02 -0.93
N ASP A 41 26.38 9.73 -0.67
CA ASP A 41 25.95 8.59 -1.48
C ASP A 41 24.60 8.00 -1.05
N GLN A 42 23.94 8.60 -0.04
CA GLN A 42 22.66 8.20 0.50
C GLN A 42 21.67 9.36 0.48
N SER A 43 20.56 9.19 -0.21
CA SER A 43 19.45 10.16 -0.17
C SER A 43 18.70 10.07 1.15
N LEU A 44 18.39 11.20 1.76
CA LEU A 44 17.56 11.30 2.96
C LEU A 44 16.20 11.89 2.63
N PHE A 45 15.11 11.17 2.98
CA PHE A 45 13.75 11.63 2.77
C PHE A 45 13.14 12.17 4.07
N GLY A 46 12.50 13.34 3.98
CA GLY A 46 11.71 13.91 5.06
C GLY A 46 10.26 13.40 5.02
N ILE A 47 9.65 13.20 6.20
CA ILE A 47 8.34 12.56 6.33
C ILE A 47 7.30 13.59 6.77
N VAL A 48 6.29 13.83 5.92
CA VAL A 48 5.16 14.70 6.22
C VAL A 48 4.12 13.95 7.03
N GLN A 49 3.82 14.44 8.23
CA GLN A 49 2.80 13.94 9.14
C GLN A 49 1.61 14.92 9.24
N GLY A 50 0.65 14.69 10.13
CA GLY A 50 -0.48 15.61 10.38
C GLY A 50 -1.83 14.91 10.49
N GLY A 51 -1.84 13.57 10.53
CA GLY A 51 -3.07 12.76 10.63
C GLY A 51 -4.01 13.04 9.47
N PHE A 52 -5.28 13.29 9.78
CA PHE A 52 -6.34 13.51 8.80
C PHE A 52 -6.80 14.98 8.74
N TRP A 53 -6.01 15.91 9.29
CA TRP A 53 -6.34 17.35 9.36
C TRP A 53 -5.56 18.12 8.28
N PRO A 54 -6.26 18.74 7.31
CA PRO A 54 -5.62 19.46 6.21
C PRO A 54 -4.68 20.60 6.66
N ASP A 55 -5.05 21.31 7.71
CA ASP A 55 -4.22 22.39 8.28
C ASP A 55 -2.92 21.88 8.88
N LEU A 56 -2.95 20.71 9.56
CA LEU A 56 -1.73 20.08 10.09
C LEU A 56 -0.88 19.48 8.98
N ARG A 57 -1.47 18.86 7.95
CA ARG A 57 -0.76 18.39 6.76
C ARG A 57 -0.04 19.50 6.04
N LYS A 58 -0.73 20.64 5.81
CA LYS A 58 -0.11 21.83 5.23
C LYS A 58 1.04 22.37 6.09
N LYS A 59 0.84 22.49 7.42
CA LYS A 59 1.88 22.93 8.36
C LYS A 59 3.11 22.02 8.29
N SER A 60 2.90 20.71 8.37
CA SER A 60 3.97 19.71 8.31
C SER A 60 4.70 19.75 6.97
N ALA A 61 3.97 19.71 5.85
CA ALA A 61 4.57 19.74 4.51
C ALA A 61 5.47 20.95 4.32
N LYS A 62 5.01 22.16 4.73
CA LYS A 62 5.81 23.38 4.65
C LYS A 62 7.08 23.27 5.49
N ALA A 63 6.96 22.88 6.77
CA ALA A 63 8.09 22.79 7.68
C ALA A 63 9.15 21.77 7.20
N ILE A 64 8.71 20.61 6.71
CA ILE A 64 9.62 19.58 6.21
C ILE A 64 10.27 19.99 4.88
N CYS A 65 9.53 20.66 3.99
CA CYS A 65 10.10 21.20 2.76
C CYS A 65 11.12 22.31 3.02
N ASP A 66 10.89 23.17 4.04
CA ASP A 66 11.83 24.25 4.42
C ASP A 66 13.15 23.69 4.97
N ILE A 67 13.18 22.50 5.59
CA ILE A 67 14.41 21.81 6.01
C ILE A 67 15.25 21.36 4.79
N GLY A 68 14.60 20.93 3.72
CA GLY A 68 15.26 20.58 2.46
C GLY A 68 15.86 19.17 2.43
N PHE A 69 15.09 18.20 1.94
CA PHE A 69 15.48 16.80 1.76
C PHE A 69 15.66 16.44 0.27
N ASP A 70 16.24 15.28 -0.01
CA ASP A 70 16.40 14.76 -1.37
C ASP A 70 15.07 14.27 -1.97
N GLY A 71 14.12 13.90 -1.10
CA GLY A 71 12.76 13.51 -1.43
C GLY A 71 11.85 13.64 -0.21
N TYR A 72 10.56 13.41 -0.40
CA TYR A 72 9.56 13.63 0.64
C TYR A 72 8.57 12.47 0.73
N ALA A 73 8.35 11.95 1.93
CA ALA A 73 7.37 10.91 2.18
C ALA A 73 6.08 11.48 2.79
N VAL A 74 4.96 10.82 2.52
CA VAL A 74 3.68 11.03 3.20
C VAL A 74 3.47 9.87 4.16
N GLY A 75 3.60 10.16 5.47
CA GLY A 75 3.39 9.18 6.54
C GLY A 75 2.00 9.26 7.16
N GLY A 76 1.70 8.31 8.06
CA GLY A 76 0.45 8.27 8.82
C GLY A 76 -0.80 7.95 8.00
N LEU A 77 -0.65 7.28 6.85
CA LEU A 77 -1.71 6.71 6.04
C LEU A 77 -1.61 5.18 6.02
N SER A 78 -2.65 4.49 5.54
CA SER A 78 -2.78 3.02 5.61
C SER A 78 -2.76 2.46 7.05
N VAL A 79 -3.24 3.25 8.00
CA VAL A 79 -3.36 2.92 9.44
C VAL A 79 -4.79 2.56 9.86
N GLY A 80 -5.72 2.40 8.90
CA GLY A 80 -7.11 1.98 9.12
C GLY A 80 -8.20 2.94 8.63
N GLU A 81 -7.84 4.05 7.98
CA GLU A 81 -8.73 5.13 7.54
C GLU A 81 -9.61 4.78 6.32
N GLY A 82 -9.16 3.85 5.49
CA GLY A 82 -9.84 3.51 4.23
C GLY A 82 -9.46 4.41 3.05
N HIS A 83 -9.86 3.98 1.86
CA HIS A 83 -9.45 4.55 0.57
C HIS A 83 -9.80 6.04 0.42
N LYS A 84 -11.07 6.39 0.73
CA LYS A 84 -11.54 7.77 0.52
C LYS A 84 -10.76 8.77 1.37
N ILE A 85 -10.56 8.49 2.66
CA ILE A 85 -9.82 9.40 3.55
C ILE A 85 -8.36 9.51 3.11
N MET A 86 -7.74 8.41 2.67
CA MET A 86 -6.39 8.44 2.10
C MET A 86 -6.31 9.43 0.93
N CYS A 87 -7.25 9.35 -0.02
CA CYS A 87 -7.31 10.28 -1.17
C CYS A 87 -7.50 11.74 -0.71
N ASP A 88 -8.45 12.00 0.18
CA ASP A 88 -8.71 13.35 0.72
C ASP A 88 -7.46 13.95 1.40
N VAL A 89 -6.71 13.13 2.14
CA VAL A 89 -5.47 13.54 2.79
C VAL A 89 -4.35 13.81 1.78
N LEU A 90 -4.23 13.00 0.73
CA LEU A 90 -3.26 13.25 -0.34
C LEU A 90 -3.58 14.56 -1.07
N ASP A 91 -4.84 14.81 -1.40
CA ASP A 91 -5.30 16.08 -2.02
C ASP A 91 -4.96 17.31 -1.14
N ALA A 92 -5.00 17.15 0.18
CA ALA A 92 -4.63 18.19 1.15
C ALA A 92 -3.12 18.32 1.39
N THR A 93 -2.31 17.33 1.01
CA THR A 93 -0.87 17.28 1.35
C THR A 93 0.01 17.60 0.16
N THR A 94 -0.18 16.91 -0.97
CA THR A 94 0.71 16.95 -2.12
C THR A 94 0.86 18.32 -2.77
N PRO A 95 -0.16 19.23 -2.80
CA PRO A 95 0.01 20.59 -3.31
C PRO A 95 0.99 21.45 -2.52
N HIS A 96 1.33 21.05 -1.30
CA HIS A 96 2.25 21.76 -0.42
C HIS A 96 3.65 21.13 -0.36
N MET A 97 3.87 20.04 -1.08
CA MET A 97 5.17 19.36 -1.21
C MET A 97 5.92 19.88 -2.44
N ILE A 98 7.26 19.83 -2.39
CA ILE A 98 8.11 20.22 -3.50
C ILE A 98 7.85 19.33 -4.70
N TRP A 99 7.60 19.94 -5.87
CA TRP A 99 7.17 19.24 -7.08
C TRP A 99 8.29 18.47 -7.80
N ASP A 100 9.49 19.01 -7.81
CA ASP A 100 10.64 18.46 -8.55
C ASP A 100 11.47 17.44 -7.73
N ARG A 101 10.91 16.94 -6.64
CA ARG A 101 11.53 15.93 -5.78
C ARG A 101 10.66 14.67 -5.71
N PRO A 102 11.28 13.47 -5.59
CA PRO A 102 10.52 12.22 -5.43
C PRO A 102 9.58 12.28 -4.23
N ARG A 103 8.36 11.77 -4.41
CA ARG A 103 7.32 11.69 -3.39
C ARG A 103 6.96 10.24 -3.09
N TYR A 104 7.05 9.88 -1.85
CA TYR A 104 6.89 8.51 -1.38
C TYR A 104 5.66 8.37 -0.48
N LEU A 105 4.72 7.49 -0.82
CA LEU A 105 3.57 7.14 0.02
C LEU A 105 3.84 5.84 0.75
N MET A 106 4.06 5.92 2.06
CA MET A 106 4.51 4.81 2.90
C MET A 106 3.37 3.83 3.20
N GLY A 107 3.67 2.53 3.10
CA GLY A 107 2.79 1.44 3.54
C GLY A 107 1.56 1.17 2.67
N VAL A 108 1.45 1.78 1.49
CA VAL A 108 0.30 1.66 0.58
C VAL A 108 0.63 0.75 -0.60
N GLY A 109 -0.28 -0.22 -0.90
CA GLY A 109 0.02 -1.21 -1.94
C GLY A 109 -1.19 -1.89 -2.60
N ARG A 110 -2.43 -1.49 -2.33
CA ARG A 110 -3.55 -2.00 -3.12
C ARG A 110 -3.54 -1.36 -4.51
N PRO A 111 -3.86 -2.10 -5.60
CA PRO A 111 -3.84 -1.55 -6.95
C PRO A 111 -4.63 -0.23 -7.10
N LEU A 112 -5.81 -0.13 -6.50
CA LEU A 112 -6.62 1.08 -6.51
C LEU A 112 -5.92 2.24 -5.78
N ASP A 113 -5.32 1.98 -4.61
CA ASP A 113 -4.62 3.00 -3.82
C ASP A 113 -3.34 3.47 -4.53
N LEU A 114 -2.64 2.57 -5.24
CA LEU A 114 -1.45 2.90 -6.02
C LEU A 114 -1.80 3.86 -7.16
N VAL A 115 -2.82 3.54 -7.98
CA VAL A 115 -3.20 4.39 -9.12
C VAL A 115 -3.73 5.74 -8.65
N GLU A 116 -4.49 5.79 -7.54
CA GLU A 116 -4.98 7.04 -6.96
C GLU A 116 -3.87 7.86 -6.30
N GLY A 117 -2.85 7.22 -5.74
CA GLY A 117 -1.64 7.89 -5.26
C GLY A 117 -0.87 8.55 -6.40
N VAL A 118 -0.64 7.82 -7.50
CA VAL A 118 0.03 8.37 -8.70
C VAL A 118 -0.77 9.53 -9.31
N ALA A 119 -2.10 9.41 -9.40
CA ALA A 119 -2.97 10.50 -9.87
C ALA A 119 -2.81 11.79 -9.04
N ARG A 120 -2.34 11.68 -7.78
CA ARG A 120 -2.10 12.79 -6.85
C ARG A 120 -0.62 13.18 -6.72
N GLY A 121 0.22 12.68 -7.63
CA GLY A 121 1.62 13.06 -7.72
C GLY A 121 2.54 12.30 -6.77
N ILE A 122 2.23 11.07 -6.42
CA ILE A 122 3.10 10.15 -5.70
C ILE A 122 3.90 9.30 -6.71
N ASP A 123 5.19 9.13 -6.44
CA ASP A 123 6.14 8.44 -7.31
C ASP A 123 6.55 7.05 -6.79
N MET A 124 6.57 6.87 -5.47
CA MET A 124 7.14 5.69 -4.81
C MET A 124 6.19 5.12 -3.77
N PHE A 125 6.26 3.79 -3.60
CA PHE A 125 5.41 3.04 -2.66
C PHE A 125 6.18 1.84 -2.10
N ASP A 126 5.84 1.45 -0.88
CA ASP A 126 6.17 0.15 -0.30
C ASP A 126 4.94 -0.52 0.28
N CYS A 127 4.89 -1.82 0.27
CA CYS A 127 3.86 -2.56 1.02
C CYS A 127 4.22 -4.05 1.14
N VAL A 128 3.79 -4.65 2.23
CA VAL A 128 3.89 -6.11 2.43
C VAL A 128 2.74 -6.89 1.80
N ILE A 129 1.78 -6.22 1.15
CA ILE A 129 0.55 -6.85 0.66
C ILE A 129 0.82 -7.95 -0.36
N GLN A 130 1.84 -7.77 -1.20
CA GLN A 130 2.23 -8.73 -2.23
C GLN A 130 2.56 -10.09 -1.63
N THR A 131 3.40 -10.11 -0.60
CA THR A 131 3.84 -11.33 0.08
C THR A 131 2.85 -11.81 1.16
N ARG A 132 2.22 -10.88 1.90
CA ARG A 132 1.20 -11.23 2.91
C ARG A 132 0.01 -11.92 2.27
N HIS A 133 -0.51 -11.39 1.16
CA HIS A 133 -1.62 -11.97 0.43
C HIS A 133 -1.25 -13.30 -0.22
N SER A 134 -0.02 -13.44 -0.71
CA SER A 134 0.50 -14.72 -1.23
C SER A 134 0.39 -15.84 -0.19
N ARG A 135 0.83 -15.60 1.04
CA ARG A 135 0.72 -16.58 2.13
C ARG A 135 -0.73 -16.95 2.46
N SER A 136 -1.69 -16.09 2.12
CA SER A 136 -3.12 -16.32 2.31
C SER A 136 -3.81 -16.91 1.07
N GLY A 137 -3.06 -17.30 0.04
CA GLY A 137 -3.58 -17.86 -1.20
C GLY A 137 -4.31 -16.85 -2.08
N ILE A 138 -4.01 -15.55 -1.95
CA ILE A 138 -4.57 -14.50 -2.80
C ILE A 138 -3.57 -14.16 -3.90
N PHE A 139 -4.05 -14.23 -5.15
CA PHE A 139 -3.32 -13.86 -6.37
C PHE A 139 -3.95 -12.61 -6.97
N TYR A 140 -3.12 -11.72 -7.46
CA TYR A 140 -3.53 -10.56 -8.26
C TYR A 140 -3.42 -10.93 -9.74
N THR A 141 -4.47 -10.67 -10.53
CA THR A 141 -4.51 -11.06 -11.95
C THR A 141 -5.04 -9.92 -12.81
N SER A 142 -4.86 -10.01 -14.12
CA SER A 142 -5.43 -9.07 -15.09
C SER A 142 -6.96 -8.93 -15.00
N ALA A 143 -7.63 -9.97 -14.47
CA ALA A 143 -9.08 -10.02 -14.27
C ALA A 143 -9.53 -9.75 -12.82
N GLY A 144 -8.61 -9.29 -11.96
CA GLY A 144 -8.89 -9.01 -10.56
C GLY A 144 -8.27 -10.02 -9.60
N ARG A 145 -8.63 -9.89 -8.33
CA ARG A 145 -8.08 -10.72 -7.26
C ARG A 145 -8.80 -12.05 -7.14
N ILE A 146 -8.05 -13.14 -7.15
CA ILE A 146 -8.59 -14.49 -6.92
C ILE A 146 -8.03 -15.09 -5.63
N ARG A 147 -8.82 -15.95 -4.98
CA ARG A 147 -8.39 -16.73 -3.81
C ARG A 147 -8.22 -18.19 -4.22
N MET A 148 -6.99 -18.67 -4.25
CA MET A 148 -6.64 -20.01 -4.74
C MET A 148 -7.24 -21.14 -3.90
N THR A 149 -7.67 -20.89 -2.66
CA THR A 149 -8.35 -21.87 -1.81
C THR A 149 -9.83 -22.10 -2.16
N ASP A 150 -10.41 -21.32 -3.08
CA ASP A 150 -11.81 -21.49 -3.51
C ASP A 150 -11.98 -22.82 -4.27
N SER A 151 -13.05 -23.56 -3.96
CA SER A 151 -13.31 -24.88 -4.52
C SER A 151 -13.48 -24.91 -6.05
N ARG A 152 -13.82 -23.76 -6.66
CA ARG A 152 -13.91 -23.59 -8.12
C ARG A 152 -12.60 -23.92 -8.85
N PHE A 153 -11.46 -23.81 -8.16
CA PHE A 153 -10.14 -24.07 -8.73
C PHE A 153 -9.66 -25.51 -8.59
N ARG A 154 -10.44 -26.38 -7.92
CA ARG A 154 -10.05 -27.78 -7.67
C ARG A 154 -9.62 -28.54 -8.93
N ASN A 155 -10.29 -28.31 -10.05
CA ASN A 155 -10.04 -29.00 -11.32
C ASN A 155 -9.71 -28.02 -12.46
N ASP A 156 -9.31 -26.78 -12.11
CA ASP A 156 -9.01 -25.73 -13.09
C ASP A 156 -7.57 -25.88 -13.60
N MET A 157 -7.43 -26.30 -14.85
CA MET A 157 -6.13 -26.56 -15.50
C MET A 157 -5.48 -25.32 -16.10
N TYR A 158 -6.11 -24.14 -16.00
CA TYR A 158 -5.52 -22.88 -16.44
C TYR A 158 -4.48 -22.35 -15.45
N PRO A 159 -3.52 -21.50 -15.90
CA PRO A 159 -2.61 -20.81 -15.02
C PRO A 159 -3.33 -19.76 -14.13
N PRO A 160 -2.70 -19.27 -13.07
CA PRO A 160 -3.27 -18.19 -12.24
C PRO A 160 -3.76 -16.98 -13.04
N ASP A 161 -2.95 -16.53 -13.99
CA ASP A 161 -3.27 -15.47 -14.95
C ASP A 161 -2.74 -15.84 -16.34
N THR A 162 -3.63 -15.91 -17.33
CA THR A 162 -3.26 -16.26 -18.72
C THR A 162 -2.46 -15.19 -19.44
N SER A 163 -2.46 -13.95 -18.93
CA SER A 163 -1.67 -12.84 -19.48
C SER A 163 -0.32 -12.64 -18.77
N CYS A 164 0.01 -13.52 -17.81
CA CYS A 164 1.24 -13.44 -17.02
C CYS A 164 2.23 -14.54 -17.41
N ASP A 165 3.45 -14.17 -17.68
CA ASP A 165 4.57 -15.02 -18.10
C ASP A 165 5.53 -15.41 -16.97
N CYS A 166 5.16 -15.13 -15.71
CA CYS A 166 6.00 -15.48 -14.55
C CYS A 166 6.17 -17.02 -14.44
N TYR A 167 7.24 -17.42 -13.72
CA TYR A 167 7.52 -18.85 -13.48
C TYR A 167 6.32 -19.63 -12.99
N THR A 168 5.50 -19.08 -12.11
CA THR A 168 4.30 -19.76 -11.59
C THR A 168 3.25 -19.96 -12.66
N CYS A 169 2.94 -18.95 -13.47
CA CYS A 169 1.93 -19.07 -14.53
C CYS A 169 2.38 -19.97 -15.69
N SER A 170 3.68 -19.98 -15.99
CA SER A 170 4.23 -20.81 -17.07
C SER A 170 4.31 -22.29 -16.73
N ASN A 171 4.35 -22.66 -15.45
CA ASN A 171 4.64 -24.05 -15.06
C ASN A 171 3.55 -24.71 -14.22
N PHE A 172 2.59 -23.96 -13.64
CA PHE A 172 1.63 -24.51 -12.67
C PHE A 172 0.20 -24.10 -12.98
N THR A 173 -0.73 -25.04 -12.76
CA THR A 173 -2.16 -24.82 -12.90
C THR A 173 -2.78 -24.33 -11.60
N ARG A 174 -3.96 -23.70 -11.70
CA ARG A 174 -4.77 -23.31 -10.52
C ARG A 174 -5.16 -24.56 -9.70
N ALA A 175 -5.44 -25.70 -10.33
CA ALA A 175 -5.75 -26.95 -9.64
C ALA A 175 -4.58 -27.42 -8.76
N TYR A 176 -3.35 -27.40 -9.27
CA TYR A 176 -2.16 -27.75 -8.50
C TYR A 176 -1.91 -26.78 -7.34
N LEU A 177 -1.99 -25.49 -7.60
CA LEU A 177 -1.84 -24.46 -6.56
C LEU A 177 -2.94 -24.57 -5.50
N HIS A 178 -4.20 -24.81 -5.91
CA HIS A 178 -5.31 -25.07 -4.99
C HIS A 178 -5.00 -26.26 -4.07
N HIS A 179 -4.49 -27.38 -4.64
CA HIS A 179 -4.08 -28.54 -3.86
C HIS A 179 -3.03 -28.19 -2.82
N LEU A 180 -1.94 -27.51 -3.22
CA LEU A 180 -0.86 -27.10 -2.31
C LEU A 180 -1.38 -26.24 -1.14
N PHE A 181 -2.25 -25.26 -1.42
CA PHE A 181 -2.86 -24.44 -0.37
C PHE A 181 -3.77 -25.24 0.57
N ARG A 182 -4.47 -26.24 0.06
CA ARG A 182 -5.36 -27.09 0.86
C ARG A 182 -4.62 -28.00 1.83
N ILE A 183 -3.44 -28.47 1.47
CA ILE A 183 -2.59 -29.30 2.36
C ILE A 183 -1.57 -28.48 3.14
N ASN A 184 -1.61 -27.12 3.04
CA ASN A 184 -0.69 -26.19 3.68
C ASN A 184 0.80 -26.42 3.31
N GLU A 185 1.06 -26.78 2.04
CA GLU A 185 2.42 -26.95 1.55
C GLU A 185 3.12 -25.60 1.41
N VAL A 186 4.34 -25.44 1.91
CA VAL A 186 5.11 -24.17 1.91
C VAL A 186 5.34 -23.67 0.48
N LEU A 187 5.54 -24.55 -0.48
CA LEU A 187 5.71 -24.22 -1.90
C LEU A 187 4.56 -23.35 -2.44
N SER A 188 3.33 -23.53 -1.92
CA SER A 188 2.19 -22.70 -2.32
C SER A 188 2.43 -21.21 -2.10
N ALA A 189 2.97 -20.84 -0.95
CA ALA A 189 3.28 -19.45 -0.61
C ALA A 189 4.43 -18.89 -1.45
N THR A 190 5.44 -19.72 -1.75
CA THR A 190 6.58 -19.36 -2.61
C THR A 190 6.10 -19.05 -4.02
N LEU A 191 5.34 -19.95 -4.64
CA LEU A 191 4.81 -19.79 -6.00
C LEU A 191 3.87 -18.58 -6.10
N ALA A 192 3.00 -18.40 -5.10
CA ALA A 192 2.12 -17.22 -5.04
C ALA A 192 2.91 -15.92 -4.90
N THR A 193 4.02 -15.93 -4.14
CA THR A 193 4.88 -14.74 -3.97
C THR A 193 5.59 -14.39 -5.26
N ILE A 194 6.16 -15.36 -5.98
CA ILE A 194 6.77 -15.15 -7.30
C ILE A 194 5.76 -14.50 -8.23
N HIS A 195 4.55 -15.05 -8.32
CA HIS A 195 3.50 -14.49 -9.16
C HIS A 195 3.13 -13.06 -8.77
N ASN A 196 2.80 -12.83 -7.49
CA ASN A 196 2.34 -11.51 -7.06
C ASN A 196 3.41 -10.44 -7.22
N LEU A 197 4.69 -10.73 -6.90
CA LEU A 197 5.78 -9.77 -7.10
C LEU A 197 5.96 -9.43 -8.58
N THR A 198 5.96 -10.43 -9.47
CA THR A 198 6.02 -10.20 -10.93
C THR A 198 4.83 -9.39 -11.41
N TRP A 199 3.63 -9.72 -10.96
CA TRP A 199 2.41 -9.00 -11.31
C TRP A 199 2.47 -7.52 -10.89
N PHE A 200 2.87 -7.23 -9.64
CA PHE A 200 2.99 -5.85 -9.16
C PHE A 200 4.10 -5.07 -9.87
N ALA A 201 5.24 -5.69 -10.16
CA ALA A 201 6.29 -5.06 -10.95
C ALA A 201 5.78 -4.66 -12.35
N LYS A 202 5.07 -5.59 -13.03
CA LYS A 202 4.45 -5.33 -14.34
C LYS A 202 3.33 -4.29 -14.25
N PHE A 203 2.51 -4.32 -13.19
CA PHE A 203 1.47 -3.33 -12.94
C PHE A 203 2.05 -1.91 -12.83
N MET A 204 3.13 -1.71 -12.07
CA MET A 204 3.80 -0.42 -11.93
C MET A 204 4.47 0.01 -13.25
N SER A 205 5.11 -0.92 -13.98
CA SER A 205 5.67 -0.63 -15.29
C SER A 205 4.61 -0.18 -16.30
N ASN A 206 3.50 -0.90 -16.39
CA ASN A 206 2.39 -0.55 -17.28
C ASN A 206 1.78 0.81 -16.92
N MET A 207 1.66 1.13 -15.62
CA MET A 207 1.20 2.44 -15.16
C MET A 207 2.16 3.56 -15.61
N ARG A 208 3.47 3.34 -15.46
CA ARG A 208 4.49 4.27 -15.94
C ARG A 208 4.41 4.47 -17.46
N ASP A 209 4.28 3.37 -18.22
CA ASP A 209 4.16 3.41 -19.68
C ASP A 209 2.90 4.17 -20.11
N SER A 210 1.79 4.01 -19.40
CA SER A 210 0.54 4.75 -19.68
C SER A 210 0.70 6.26 -19.46
N ILE A 211 1.48 6.68 -18.45
CA ILE A 211 1.81 8.09 -18.22
C ILE A 211 2.63 8.64 -19.39
N ILE A 212 3.68 7.92 -19.80
CA ILE A 212 4.56 8.35 -20.92
C ILE A 212 3.77 8.48 -22.23
N LYS A 213 2.80 7.62 -22.47
CA LYS A 213 1.94 7.62 -23.66
C LYS A 213 0.77 8.62 -23.59
N GLY A 214 0.51 9.23 -22.43
CA GLY A 214 -0.67 10.07 -22.21
C GLY A 214 -1.99 9.30 -22.05
N GLU A 215 -1.92 8.00 -21.72
CA GLU A 215 -3.05 7.06 -21.59
C GLU A 215 -3.38 6.75 -20.10
N PHE A 216 -2.89 7.56 -19.16
CA PHE A 216 -3.01 7.26 -17.72
C PHE A 216 -4.47 7.17 -17.24
N GLU A 217 -5.38 8.03 -17.73
CA GLU A 217 -6.78 8.00 -17.30
C GLU A 217 -7.52 6.75 -17.77
N GLU A 218 -7.16 6.17 -18.93
CA GLU A 218 -7.68 4.88 -19.39
C GLU A 218 -7.17 3.73 -18.49
N TYR A 219 -5.88 3.77 -18.13
CA TYR A 219 -5.29 2.80 -17.21
C TYR A 219 -5.94 2.89 -15.82
N ARG A 220 -6.11 4.10 -15.30
CA ARG A 220 -6.81 4.37 -14.03
C ARG A 220 -8.24 3.84 -14.05
N SER A 221 -8.99 4.12 -15.13
CA SER A 221 -10.35 3.61 -15.32
C SER A 221 -10.40 2.08 -15.37
N TRP A 222 -9.41 1.42 -15.98
CA TRP A 222 -9.28 -0.03 -15.95
C TRP A 222 -9.06 -0.55 -14.53
N VAL A 223 -8.18 0.07 -13.75
CA VAL A 223 -7.94 -0.32 -12.36
C VAL A 223 -9.21 -0.21 -11.52
N HIS A 224 -9.98 0.87 -11.66
CA HIS A 224 -11.26 1.03 -10.96
C HIS A 224 -12.27 -0.07 -11.29
N ARG A 225 -12.32 -0.53 -12.54
CA ARG A 225 -13.22 -1.63 -12.96
C ARG A 225 -12.77 -2.98 -12.41
N VAL A 226 -11.47 -3.25 -12.41
CA VAL A 226 -10.91 -4.57 -12.07
C VAL A 226 -10.67 -4.72 -10.57
N TYR A 227 -10.31 -3.64 -9.90
CA TYR A 227 -9.98 -3.61 -8.48
C TYR A 227 -10.80 -2.56 -7.72
N PRO A 228 -12.14 -2.63 -7.79
CA PRO A 228 -13.00 -1.65 -7.14
C PRO A 228 -12.78 -1.64 -5.62
N GLU A 229 -13.03 -0.49 -5.00
CA GLU A 229 -13.13 -0.40 -3.56
C GLU A 229 -14.26 -1.32 -3.09
N LYS A 230 -13.90 -2.37 -2.35
CA LYS A 230 -14.91 -3.11 -1.58
C LYS A 230 -15.20 -2.28 -0.34
N GLU A 231 -16.46 -1.90 -0.16
CA GLU A 231 -16.91 -1.34 1.11
C GLU A 231 -16.29 -2.17 2.25
N VAL A 232 -15.56 -1.48 3.13
CA VAL A 232 -15.03 -2.11 4.33
C VAL A 232 -16.24 -2.44 5.19
N THR A 233 -16.76 -3.65 5.06
CA THR A 233 -17.78 -4.13 5.97
C THR A 233 -17.16 -4.08 7.36
N PRO A 234 -17.67 -3.28 8.30
CA PRO A 234 -17.11 -3.20 9.64
C PRO A 234 -17.05 -4.62 10.22
N PRO A 235 -16.02 -4.97 10.99
CA PRO A 235 -15.86 -6.32 11.51
C PRO A 235 -17.14 -6.73 12.23
N SER A 236 -17.83 -7.71 11.66
CA SER A 236 -19.07 -8.20 12.25
C SER A 236 -18.78 -8.59 13.70
N ASN A 237 -19.60 -8.16 14.64
CA ASN A 237 -19.52 -8.42 16.09
C ASN A 237 -19.59 -9.92 16.46
N ARG A 238 -19.18 -10.82 15.57
CA ARG A 238 -19.18 -12.29 15.76
C ARG A 238 -18.32 -12.78 16.91
N LYS A 239 -17.37 -11.98 17.43
CA LYS A 239 -16.53 -12.41 18.56
C LYS A 239 -17.18 -12.29 19.94
N LYS A 240 -18.29 -11.55 20.11
CA LYS A 240 -18.97 -11.44 21.42
C LYS A 240 -19.84 -12.66 21.75
N ASN A 241 -20.40 -13.35 20.75
CA ASN A 241 -21.32 -14.48 21.01
C ASN A 241 -20.63 -15.80 21.39
N ASN A 242 -19.35 -16.00 21.07
CA ASN A 242 -18.65 -17.25 21.43
C ASN A 242 -18.14 -17.26 22.88
N LYS A 243 -17.91 -16.10 23.50
CA LYS A 243 -17.55 -16.05 24.94
C LYS A 243 -18.75 -16.31 25.84
N GLN A 244 -19.96 -15.93 25.44
CA GLN A 244 -21.18 -16.21 26.20
C GLN A 244 -21.65 -17.67 26.11
N LYS A 245 -21.43 -18.34 24.96
CA LYS A 245 -21.73 -19.79 24.84
C LYS A 245 -20.77 -20.69 25.62
N ARG A 246 -19.51 -20.25 25.84
CA ARG A 246 -18.55 -20.99 26.68
C ARG A 246 -18.80 -20.83 28.18
N LYS A 247 -19.43 -19.73 28.64
CA LYS A 247 -19.83 -19.54 30.06
C LYS A 247 -21.11 -20.26 30.46
N ARG A 248 -21.94 -20.75 29.50
CA ARG A 248 -23.17 -21.54 29.76
C ARG A 248 -22.95 -23.05 29.74
N LYS A 249 -21.70 -23.54 29.50
CA LYS A 249 -21.34 -24.96 29.51
C LYS A 249 -20.31 -25.31 30.59
N ARG A 250 -20.21 -24.48 31.63
CA ARG A 250 -19.50 -24.82 32.89
C ARG A 250 -20.45 -24.76 34.06
#